data_8924ec972a566ad274e01235848d4eed
#
_entry.id   8924ec972a566ad274e01235848d4eed
#
_cell.length_a   1.000
_cell.length_b   1.000
_cell.length_c   1.000
_cell.angle_alpha   90.00
_cell.angle_beta   90.00
_cell.angle_gamma   90.00
#
_symmetry.space_group_name_H-M   'P 1'
#
loop_
_entity.id
_entity.type
_entity.pdbx_description
1 polymer ?
#
loop_
_entity_poly.entity_id
_entity_poly.type
_entity_poly.pdbx_seq_one_letter_code
_entity_poly.pdbx_strand_id
1 'polypeptide(L)'
;MVRDPKTEAALALHRFGLGPRLGSIAAIAADPRGALLSELDRPGIGRITDSDLLSSSQAARAAFDFRQERKAQRLADQELERQRQANASAPSTSSAAAMANAAPDGKDNTMDAKAASAAAQPQKPNVGPGIPQQIFLEEAKARINAALGADLGFVDRLVWFWSNHFCISADKGGGVRALAGAYERETIRPHVLGRFADMLLAVESHPAMLLYLDNARSIGPNSIAGINQHKGLNENLAREILELHTLGVRTVYTQEDVTNFAKVITGWTVVPFKQDAAHGGEFSFNPRLHEPGPQTVIGKPYPDLGLEQGRAVLADLACHPATAQHVAGKLARYFVADQPPQTLVERLTKSFLDTNGDLKELARALLTAPEAWTAARTKLKPPGEWIVAALRATGVTPPDIRPVIQAHNMLGAPLWRPPAPKGFSADSADWIDGLSERLDVANELARRVASLVDPQGVVDIALGPLATAETRQAIARAESRPQALALLLMASEFQRS
;
A
#
# COMPACT_ATOMS: atom_id res chain seq x y z
N MET A 1 29.53 26.31 7.31
CA MET A 1 28.55 27.41 7.23
C MET A 1 27.30 27.00 8.03
N VAL A 2 26.90 27.81 9.01
CA VAL A 2 25.64 27.65 9.71
C VAL A 2 24.55 27.99 8.71
N ARG A 3 23.66 27.05 8.42
CA ARG A 3 22.50 27.30 7.53
C ARG A 3 21.53 28.26 8.25
N ASP A 4 20.84 29.10 7.47
CA ASP A 4 19.72 29.88 8.00
C ASP A 4 18.68 28.92 8.65
N PRO A 5 18.19 29.22 9.87
CA PRO A 5 17.27 28.36 10.61
C PRO A 5 16.00 27.95 9.83
N LYS A 6 15.42 28.86 9.05
CA LYS A 6 14.25 28.57 8.21
C LYS A 6 14.62 27.62 7.06
N THR A 7 15.83 27.74 6.52
CA THR A 7 16.33 26.82 5.48
C THR A 7 16.49 25.39 6.02
N GLU A 8 17.01 25.26 7.24
CA GLU A 8 17.13 23.95 7.91
C GLU A 8 15.76 23.36 8.25
N ALA A 9 14.80 24.20 8.70
CA ALA A 9 13.42 23.79 8.94
C ALA A 9 12.70 23.30 7.66
N ALA A 10 12.84 24.03 6.57
CA ALA A 10 12.26 23.63 5.29
C ALA A 10 12.90 22.31 4.78
N LEU A 11 14.22 22.18 4.89
CA LEU A 11 14.94 20.93 4.60
C LEU A 11 14.38 19.76 5.44
N ALA A 12 14.23 19.95 6.74
CA ALA A 12 13.72 18.93 7.65
C ALA A 12 12.34 18.42 7.23
N LEU A 13 11.42 19.35 6.93
CA LEU A 13 10.04 19.00 6.51
C LEU A 13 9.98 18.30 5.15
N HIS A 14 10.89 18.63 4.22
CA HIS A 14 10.95 17.94 2.92
C HIS A 14 11.65 16.58 3.00
N ARG A 15 12.75 16.48 3.77
CA ARG A 15 13.58 15.26 3.82
C ARG A 15 13.02 14.20 4.75
N PHE A 16 12.57 14.61 5.93
CA PHE A 16 12.08 13.67 6.94
C PHE A 16 10.57 13.67 7.07
N GLY A 17 9.91 14.83 6.89
CA GLY A 17 8.46 14.95 6.99
C GLY A 17 7.71 14.68 5.68
N LEU A 18 6.42 14.96 5.70
CA LEU A 18 5.52 14.84 4.54
C LEU A 18 5.36 16.17 3.77
N GLY A 19 6.36 17.07 3.88
CA GLY A 19 6.33 18.40 3.29
C GLY A 19 5.72 19.46 4.20
N PRO A 20 6.06 20.75 3.96
CA PRO A 20 5.55 21.86 4.73
C PRO A 20 4.04 22.06 4.59
N ARG A 21 3.43 22.63 5.64
CA ARG A 21 2.09 23.20 5.67
C ARG A 21 2.14 24.63 6.23
N LEU A 22 1.05 25.35 6.15
CA LEU A 22 1.00 26.73 6.63
C LEU A 22 1.58 26.86 8.03
N GLY A 23 2.58 27.73 8.18
CA GLY A 23 3.25 28.03 9.44
C GLY A 23 4.28 27.02 9.93
N SER A 24 4.36 25.81 9.33
CA SER A 24 5.21 24.72 9.85
C SER A 24 6.72 25.03 9.79
N ILE A 25 7.21 25.72 8.76
CA ILE A 25 8.62 26.13 8.65
C ILE A 25 8.99 27.06 9.82
N ALA A 26 8.15 28.05 10.09
CA ALA A 26 8.39 28.99 11.18
C ALA A 26 8.31 28.31 12.56
N ALA A 27 7.37 27.38 12.72
CA ALA A 27 7.14 26.69 14.01
C ALA A 27 8.34 25.87 14.48
N ILE A 28 9.14 25.31 13.56
CA ILE A 28 10.29 24.48 13.92
C ILE A 28 11.64 25.15 13.63
N ALA A 29 11.66 26.41 13.17
CA ALA A 29 12.89 27.09 12.77
C ALA A 29 13.93 27.23 13.89
N ALA A 30 13.51 27.32 15.15
CA ALA A 30 14.40 27.41 16.29
C ALA A 30 15.23 26.12 16.52
N ASP A 31 14.62 24.96 16.34
CA ASP A 31 15.26 23.65 16.49
C ASP A 31 14.54 22.59 15.63
N PRO A 32 14.82 22.54 14.32
CA PRO A 32 14.17 21.57 13.43
C PRO A 32 14.44 20.11 13.79
N ARG A 33 15.65 19.82 14.29
CA ARG A 33 16.04 18.48 14.69
C ARG A 33 15.35 18.04 15.98
N GLY A 34 15.33 18.90 17.00
CA GLY A 34 14.60 18.65 18.24
C GLY A 34 13.10 18.48 18.02
N ALA A 35 12.50 19.23 17.07
CA ALA A 35 11.10 19.06 16.72
C ALA A 35 10.81 17.66 16.16
N LEU A 36 11.65 17.13 15.25
CA LEU A 36 11.54 15.76 14.72
C LEU A 36 11.77 14.70 15.80
N LEU A 37 12.76 14.90 16.68
CA LEU A 37 13.02 14.00 17.81
C LEU A 37 11.84 13.96 18.79
N SER A 38 11.24 15.12 19.06
CA SER A 38 10.06 15.24 19.94
C SER A 38 8.84 14.52 19.37
N GLU A 39 8.71 14.43 18.02
CA GLU A 39 7.63 13.64 17.39
C GLU A 39 7.72 12.17 17.77
N LEU A 40 8.93 11.61 17.89
CA LEU A 40 9.14 10.20 18.29
C LEU A 40 8.68 9.89 19.72
N ASP A 41 8.61 10.92 20.56
CA ASP A 41 8.26 10.75 21.98
C ASP A 41 6.77 10.97 22.26
N ARG A 42 5.98 11.33 21.25
CA ARG A 42 4.53 11.54 21.40
C ARG A 42 3.78 10.21 21.55
N PRO A 43 2.99 10.01 22.61
CA PRO A 43 2.20 8.80 22.77
C PRO A 43 1.19 8.62 21.62
N GLY A 44 1.13 7.40 21.09
CA GLY A 44 0.16 7.05 20.04
C GLY A 44 0.41 7.67 18.68
N ILE A 45 1.55 8.37 18.48
CA ILE A 45 1.93 8.93 17.18
C ILE A 45 1.90 7.86 16.07
N GLY A 46 1.43 8.22 14.89
CA GLY A 46 1.32 7.31 13.74
C GLY A 46 0.12 6.36 13.79
N ARG A 47 -0.64 6.29 14.90
CA ARG A 47 -1.85 5.47 14.98
C ARG A 47 -3.05 6.15 14.31
N ILE A 48 -3.93 5.33 13.75
CA ILE A 48 -5.26 5.73 13.28
C ILE A 48 -6.27 5.10 14.24
N THR A 49 -7.01 5.93 14.97
CA THR A 49 -7.98 5.51 16.00
C THR A 49 -9.43 5.81 15.60
N ASP A 50 -9.73 5.64 14.31
CA ASP A 50 -11.06 5.82 13.79
C ASP A 50 -11.92 4.57 14.09
N SER A 51 -12.97 4.74 14.89
CA SER A 51 -13.87 3.66 15.32
C SER A 51 -14.76 3.12 14.21
N ASP A 52 -14.90 3.86 13.10
CA ASP A 52 -15.74 3.46 11.97
C ASP A 52 -15.02 2.49 11.03
N LEU A 53 -13.69 2.36 11.17
CA LEU A 53 -12.90 1.43 10.38
C LEU A 53 -13.03 0.00 10.92
N LEU A 54 -13.27 -0.92 10.01
CA LEU A 54 -13.42 -2.34 10.35
C LEU A 54 -12.09 -2.95 10.81
N SER A 55 -12.15 -3.84 11.81
CA SER A 55 -11.01 -4.72 12.10
C SER A 55 -10.75 -5.70 10.96
N SER A 56 -9.56 -6.31 10.92
CA SER A 56 -9.23 -7.34 9.93
C SER A 56 -10.25 -8.48 9.90
N SER A 57 -10.73 -8.96 11.06
CA SER A 57 -11.75 -10.01 11.12
C SER A 57 -13.09 -9.55 10.54
N GLN A 58 -13.53 -8.33 10.87
CA GLN A 58 -14.75 -7.74 10.32
C GLN A 58 -14.66 -7.52 8.80
N ALA A 59 -13.54 -6.97 8.32
CA ALA A 59 -13.28 -6.75 6.89
C ALA A 59 -13.22 -8.08 6.11
N ALA A 60 -12.56 -9.10 6.68
CA ALA A 60 -12.52 -10.44 6.11
C ALA A 60 -13.92 -11.06 6.02
N ARG A 61 -14.75 -10.88 7.06
CA ARG A 61 -16.14 -11.33 7.08
C ARG A 61 -16.94 -10.66 5.99
N ALA A 62 -16.94 -9.33 5.92
CA ALA A 62 -17.66 -8.57 4.92
C ALA A 62 -17.26 -8.97 3.49
N ALA A 63 -15.97 -9.20 3.25
CA ALA A 63 -15.46 -9.68 1.96
C ALA A 63 -15.91 -11.13 1.65
N PHE A 64 -16.00 -12.00 2.67
CA PHE A 64 -16.48 -13.36 2.51
C PHE A 64 -17.96 -13.37 2.17
N ASP A 65 -18.81 -12.66 2.91
CA ASP A 65 -20.25 -12.58 2.71
C ASP A 65 -20.57 -12.02 1.31
N PHE A 66 -19.93 -10.92 0.92
CA PHE A 66 -20.04 -10.37 -0.43
C PHE A 66 -19.69 -11.39 -1.52
N ARG A 67 -18.65 -12.21 -1.29
CA ARG A 67 -18.27 -13.27 -2.25
C ARG A 67 -19.35 -14.36 -2.35
N GLN A 68 -19.96 -14.75 -1.22
CA GLN A 68 -21.05 -15.73 -1.23
C GLN A 68 -22.28 -15.19 -1.96
N GLU A 69 -22.68 -13.95 -1.71
CA GLU A 69 -23.78 -13.27 -2.41
C GLU A 69 -23.55 -13.20 -3.92
N ARG A 70 -22.36 -12.78 -4.33
CA ARG A 70 -21.97 -12.72 -5.76
C ARG A 70 -21.98 -14.09 -6.42
N LYS A 71 -21.57 -15.13 -5.69
CA LYS A 71 -21.64 -16.50 -6.19
C LYS A 71 -23.09 -16.97 -6.34
N ALA A 72 -23.94 -16.71 -5.37
CA ALA A 72 -25.37 -17.04 -5.44
C ALA A 72 -26.06 -16.33 -6.60
N GLN A 73 -25.80 -15.03 -6.78
CA GLN A 73 -26.30 -14.26 -7.92
C GLN A 73 -25.90 -14.86 -9.28
N ARG A 74 -24.60 -15.18 -9.46
CA ARG A 74 -24.12 -15.79 -10.71
C ARG A 74 -24.79 -17.12 -11.02
N LEU A 75 -25.03 -17.94 -9.99
CA LEU A 75 -25.73 -19.23 -10.17
C LEU A 75 -27.20 -19.01 -10.57
N ALA A 76 -27.87 -18.04 -9.95
CA ALA A 76 -29.22 -17.68 -10.31
C ALA A 76 -29.34 -17.14 -11.74
N ASP A 77 -28.44 -16.27 -12.16
CA ASP A 77 -28.34 -15.72 -13.51
C ASP A 77 -28.12 -16.85 -14.54
N GLN A 78 -27.21 -17.78 -14.27
CA GLN A 78 -26.93 -18.93 -15.13
C GLN A 78 -28.16 -19.86 -15.27
N GLU A 79 -28.87 -20.09 -14.17
CA GLU A 79 -30.08 -20.90 -14.20
C GLU A 79 -31.18 -20.22 -15.03
N LEU A 80 -31.36 -18.91 -14.85
CA LEU A 80 -32.34 -18.13 -15.63
C LEU A 80 -31.99 -18.14 -17.14
N GLU A 81 -30.71 -18.04 -17.49
CA GLU A 81 -30.26 -18.16 -18.90
C GLU A 81 -30.56 -19.56 -19.47
N ARG A 82 -30.26 -20.62 -18.71
CA ARG A 82 -30.61 -22.01 -19.12
C ARG A 82 -32.09 -22.17 -19.37
N GLN A 83 -32.94 -21.65 -18.47
CA GLN A 83 -34.39 -21.71 -18.64
C GLN A 83 -34.85 -20.93 -19.87
N ARG A 84 -34.30 -19.75 -20.14
CA ARG A 84 -34.56 -18.97 -21.37
C ARG A 84 -34.18 -19.74 -22.64
N GLN A 85 -33.01 -20.37 -22.65
CA GLN A 85 -32.54 -21.19 -23.79
C GLN A 85 -33.44 -22.43 -23.99
N ALA A 86 -33.86 -23.11 -22.93
CA ALA A 86 -34.73 -24.25 -22.98
C ALA A 86 -36.12 -23.85 -23.52
N ASN A 87 -36.66 -22.71 -23.10
CA ASN A 87 -37.93 -22.20 -23.59
C ASN A 87 -37.84 -21.69 -25.04
N ALA A 88 -36.70 -21.16 -25.49
CA ALA A 88 -36.48 -20.74 -26.87
C ALA A 88 -36.31 -21.94 -27.84
N SER A 89 -35.84 -23.08 -27.34
CA SER A 89 -35.68 -24.31 -28.10
C SER A 89 -36.87 -25.26 -28.06
N ALA A 90 -37.95 -24.92 -27.34
CA ALA A 90 -39.20 -25.68 -27.37
C ALA A 90 -39.90 -25.46 -28.72
N PRO A 91 -40.31 -26.52 -29.46
CA PRO A 91 -40.98 -26.37 -30.74
C PRO A 91 -42.33 -25.66 -30.52
N SER A 92 -42.54 -24.53 -31.22
CA SER A 92 -43.82 -23.84 -31.23
C SER A 92 -44.85 -24.75 -31.91
N THR A 93 -45.64 -25.49 -31.13
CA THR A 93 -46.86 -26.08 -31.60
C THR A 93 -47.92 -24.99 -31.75
N SER A 94 -47.83 -24.17 -32.79
CA SER A 94 -48.95 -23.36 -33.22
C SER A 94 -49.74 -24.10 -34.28
N SER A 95 -50.90 -24.48 -33.88
CA SER A 95 -52.05 -24.97 -34.61
C SER A 95 -52.14 -24.39 -36.03
N ALA A 96 -52.03 -25.28 -37.03
CA ALA A 96 -52.56 -25.04 -38.35
C ALA A 96 -54.07 -25.20 -38.32
N ALA A 97 -54.85 -24.12 -38.39
CA ALA A 97 -56.21 -24.12 -38.88
C ALA A 97 -56.68 -22.69 -39.09
N ALA A 98 -56.68 -22.23 -40.29
CA ALA A 98 -57.84 -21.54 -40.97
C ALA A 98 -57.46 -21.19 -42.39
N MET A 99 -58.09 -21.89 -43.30
CA MET A 99 -58.08 -21.64 -44.73
C MET A 99 -58.87 -20.41 -45.13
N ALA A 100 -58.45 -19.86 -46.25
CA ALA A 100 -59.24 -19.37 -47.41
C ALA A 100 -59.74 -17.93 -47.40
N ASN A 101 -59.27 -17.19 -48.31
CA ASN A 101 -59.94 -16.61 -49.52
C ASN A 101 -59.51 -15.14 -49.81
N ALA A 102 -59.17 -15.03 -51.11
CA ALA A 102 -59.36 -13.88 -52.01
C ALA A 102 -58.22 -12.85 -52.08
N ALA A 103 -57.53 -12.96 -53.22
CA ALA A 103 -56.76 -11.86 -53.92
C ALA A 103 -57.78 -11.10 -54.83
N PRO A 104 -57.43 -10.08 -55.64
CA PRO A 104 -56.21 -9.21 -55.63
C PRO A 104 -56.58 -7.71 -55.82
N ASP A 105 -55.63 -6.82 -55.69
CA ASP A 105 -55.28 -5.75 -56.64
C ASP A 105 -54.62 -4.51 -55.96
N GLY A 106 -53.53 -4.06 -56.60
CA GLY A 106 -53.29 -2.60 -56.61
C GLY A 106 -52.02 -2.07 -55.98
N LYS A 107 -50.93 -2.12 -56.79
CA LYS A 107 -49.93 -1.06 -57.02
C LYS A 107 -49.26 -0.24 -55.86
N ASP A 108 -47.92 -0.34 -55.85
CA ASP A 108 -46.91 0.70 -55.73
C ASP A 108 -47.03 1.75 -54.62
N ASN A 109 -46.11 1.67 -53.68
CA ASN A 109 -45.11 2.73 -53.53
C ASN A 109 -43.98 2.29 -52.58
N THR A 110 -42.78 2.30 -53.14
CA THR A 110 -41.51 2.31 -52.46
C THR A 110 -41.36 3.57 -51.61
N MET A 111 -40.96 3.48 -50.35
CA MET A 111 -39.83 4.24 -49.75
C MET A 111 -39.79 4.03 -48.24
N ASP A 112 -38.55 3.72 -47.81
CA ASP A 112 -37.99 3.99 -46.48
C ASP A 112 -38.78 3.68 -45.21
N ALA A 113 -38.49 2.50 -44.66
CA ALA A 113 -38.61 2.25 -43.20
C ALA A 113 -37.44 1.38 -42.74
N LYS A 114 -36.24 1.98 -42.80
CA LYS A 114 -35.06 1.45 -42.16
C LYS A 114 -34.68 2.38 -41.00
N ALA A 115 -35.55 2.46 -40.01
CA ALA A 115 -35.24 3.10 -38.74
C ALA A 115 -36.24 2.57 -37.70
N ALA A 116 -35.69 1.94 -36.68
CA ALA A 116 -36.25 1.62 -35.38
C ALA A 116 -36.32 0.12 -35.05
N SER A 117 -35.16 -0.46 -34.82
CA SER A 117 -35.03 -1.56 -33.84
C SER A 117 -33.63 -1.51 -33.22
N ALA A 118 -33.28 -0.37 -32.63
CA ALA A 118 -32.28 -0.34 -31.59
C ALA A 118 -32.98 -0.82 -30.31
N ALA A 119 -33.05 -2.12 -30.12
CA ALA A 119 -33.43 -2.70 -28.85
C ALA A 119 -32.47 -2.12 -27.80
N ALA A 120 -33.00 -1.26 -26.93
CA ALA A 120 -32.27 -0.73 -25.78
C ALA A 120 -31.70 -1.91 -25.01
N GLN A 121 -30.40 -2.07 -25.07
CA GLN A 121 -29.70 -3.00 -24.18
C GLN A 121 -30.05 -2.59 -22.76
N PRO A 122 -30.52 -3.50 -21.90
CA PRO A 122 -30.84 -3.18 -20.54
C PRO A 122 -29.55 -2.61 -19.93
N GLN A 123 -29.56 -1.34 -19.55
CA GLN A 123 -28.50 -0.70 -18.80
C GLN A 123 -28.30 -1.54 -17.54
N LYS A 124 -27.12 -2.16 -17.41
CA LYS A 124 -26.74 -2.83 -16.17
C LYS A 124 -26.92 -1.80 -15.07
N PRO A 125 -27.65 -2.12 -13.97
CA PRO A 125 -27.81 -1.20 -12.86
C PRO A 125 -26.42 -0.73 -12.44
N ASN A 126 -26.28 0.57 -12.21
CA ASN A 126 -25.05 1.19 -11.74
C ASN A 126 -24.83 0.74 -10.28
N VAL A 127 -24.37 -0.49 -10.13
CA VAL A 127 -24.07 -1.06 -8.83
C VAL A 127 -22.78 -0.38 -8.37
N GLY A 128 -22.87 0.40 -7.30
CA GLY A 128 -21.73 1.04 -6.68
C GLY A 128 -20.56 0.07 -6.43
N PRO A 129 -19.40 0.54 -6.00
CA PRO A 129 -18.24 -0.32 -5.77
C PRO A 129 -18.59 -1.45 -4.80
N GLY A 130 -18.14 -2.68 -5.09
CA GLY A 130 -18.37 -3.83 -4.20
C GLY A 130 -17.73 -3.62 -2.81
N ILE A 131 -18.23 -4.33 -1.81
CA ILE A 131 -17.83 -4.20 -0.39
C ILE A 131 -16.30 -4.16 -0.18
N PRO A 132 -15.48 -5.06 -0.78
CA PRO A 132 -14.02 -4.97 -0.60
C PRO A 132 -13.42 -3.66 -1.11
N GLN A 133 -14.01 -3.05 -2.13
CA GLN A 133 -13.56 -1.77 -2.66
C GLN A 133 -14.03 -0.60 -1.80
N GLN A 134 -15.20 -0.67 -1.18
CA GLN A 134 -15.67 0.36 -0.23
C GLN A 134 -14.75 0.41 0.98
N ILE A 135 -14.47 -0.74 1.61
CA ILE A 135 -13.54 -0.85 2.74
C ILE A 135 -12.17 -0.29 2.37
N PHE A 136 -11.64 -0.65 1.20
CA PHE A 136 -10.37 -0.11 0.68
C PHE A 136 -10.39 1.43 0.58
N LEU A 137 -11.48 2.03 0.11
CA LEU A 137 -11.60 3.49 -0.03
C LEU A 137 -11.66 4.19 1.34
N GLU A 138 -12.34 3.61 2.30
CA GLU A 138 -12.45 4.13 3.68
C GLU A 138 -11.08 4.11 4.37
N GLU A 139 -10.38 3.00 4.31
CA GLU A 139 -9.01 2.88 4.84
C GLU A 139 -8.02 3.82 4.12
N ALA A 140 -8.12 3.95 2.80
CA ALA A 140 -7.30 4.89 2.03
C ALA A 140 -7.56 6.35 2.47
N LYS A 141 -8.82 6.72 2.70
CA LYS A 141 -9.20 8.04 3.20
C LYS A 141 -8.61 8.28 4.58
N ALA A 142 -8.71 7.32 5.49
CA ALA A 142 -8.14 7.42 6.83
C ALA A 142 -6.62 7.59 6.80
N ARG A 143 -5.90 6.82 5.95
CA ARG A 143 -4.46 6.94 5.77
C ARG A 143 -4.03 8.32 5.25
N ILE A 144 -4.71 8.85 4.24
CA ILE A 144 -4.40 10.17 3.68
C ILE A 144 -4.74 11.27 4.69
N ASN A 145 -5.87 11.19 5.39
CA ASN A 145 -6.25 12.15 6.41
C ASN A 145 -5.22 12.18 7.56
N ALA A 146 -4.72 11.03 8.02
CA ALA A 146 -3.66 10.96 9.01
C ALA A 146 -2.40 11.70 8.54
N ALA A 147 -1.97 11.48 7.29
CA ALA A 147 -0.81 12.14 6.70
C ALA A 147 -1.01 13.67 6.53
N LEU A 148 -2.22 14.12 6.17
CA LEU A 148 -2.54 15.55 6.07
C LEU A 148 -2.59 16.23 7.44
N GLY A 149 -3.11 15.53 8.45
CA GLY A 149 -3.21 16.01 9.82
C GLY A 149 -1.90 16.00 10.62
N ALA A 150 -0.91 15.22 10.20
CA ALA A 150 0.36 15.11 10.89
C ALA A 150 1.10 16.46 10.96
N ASP A 151 1.69 16.79 12.12
CA ASP A 151 2.43 18.04 12.29
C ASP A 151 3.64 18.12 11.37
N LEU A 152 4.58 17.20 11.53
CA LEU A 152 5.77 17.08 10.71
C LEU A 152 5.63 15.93 9.71
N GLY A 153 5.10 14.80 10.18
CA GLY A 153 4.82 13.61 9.39
C GLY A 153 6.01 12.68 9.22
N PHE A 154 7.00 12.74 10.11
CA PHE A 154 8.15 11.84 10.05
C PHE A 154 7.73 10.41 10.39
N VAL A 155 6.93 10.24 11.46
CA VAL A 155 6.44 8.92 11.85
C VAL A 155 5.50 8.33 10.78
N ASP A 156 4.65 9.14 10.15
CA ASP A 156 3.82 8.65 9.03
C ASP A 156 4.67 8.22 7.82
N ARG A 157 5.79 8.89 7.54
CA ARG A 157 6.73 8.44 6.52
C ARG A 157 7.43 7.13 6.90
N LEU A 158 7.75 6.94 8.17
CA LEU A 158 8.23 5.64 8.66
C LEU A 158 7.18 4.54 8.47
N VAL A 159 5.89 4.83 8.76
CA VAL A 159 4.79 3.90 8.45
C VAL A 159 4.77 3.56 6.96
N TRP A 160 4.90 4.55 6.08
CA TRP A 160 4.89 4.31 4.62
C TRP A 160 6.10 3.51 4.16
N PHE A 161 7.28 3.76 4.74
CA PHE A 161 8.47 2.95 4.51
C PHE A 161 8.24 1.48 4.88
N TRP A 162 7.72 1.21 6.09
CA TRP A 162 7.46 -0.15 6.55
C TRP A 162 6.29 -0.82 5.82
N SER A 163 5.25 -0.06 5.47
CA SER A 163 4.14 -0.55 4.63
C SER A 163 4.60 -0.97 3.23
N ASN A 164 5.64 -0.32 2.69
CA ASN A 164 6.26 -0.70 1.44
C ASN A 164 7.27 -1.85 1.61
N HIS A 165 7.97 -1.92 2.74
CA HIS A 165 8.92 -2.99 3.06
C HIS A 165 8.21 -4.34 3.25
N PHE A 166 7.10 -4.35 3.97
CA PHE A 166 6.23 -5.50 4.22
C PHE A 166 4.96 -5.43 3.37
N CYS A 167 5.10 -5.17 2.09
CA CYS A 167 3.94 -4.89 1.27
C CYS A 167 3.10 -6.13 0.96
N ILE A 168 1.80 -5.89 0.84
CA ILE A 168 0.85 -6.81 0.24
C ILE A 168 0.23 -6.14 -0.98
N SER A 169 -0.38 -6.92 -1.90
CA SER A 169 -1.06 -6.34 -3.05
C SER A 169 -2.57 -6.57 -3.02
N ALA A 170 -3.33 -5.47 -2.97
CA ALA A 170 -4.79 -5.50 -3.06
C ALA A 170 -5.32 -6.09 -4.40
N ASP A 171 -4.44 -6.27 -5.39
CA ASP A 171 -4.76 -6.93 -6.66
C ASP A 171 -4.77 -8.46 -6.56
N LYS A 172 -4.26 -9.04 -5.47
CA LYS A 172 -4.35 -10.49 -5.21
C LYS A 172 -5.80 -10.99 -5.17
N GLY A 173 -6.74 -10.12 -4.84
CA GLY A 173 -8.16 -10.44 -4.83
C GLY A 173 -8.95 -9.69 -3.76
N GLY A 174 -10.27 -9.83 -3.78
CA GLY A 174 -11.17 -9.08 -2.91
C GLY A 174 -10.92 -9.27 -1.41
N GLY A 175 -10.46 -10.45 -0.98
CA GLY A 175 -10.09 -10.70 0.42
C GLY A 175 -8.90 -9.86 0.86
N VAL A 176 -7.79 -9.88 0.11
CA VAL A 176 -6.59 -9.09 0.44
C VAL A 176 -6.87 -7.60 0.28
N ARG A 177 -7.68 -7.19 -0.72
CA ARG A 177 -8.11 -5.80 -0.90
C ARG A 177 -8.84 -5.25 0.32
N ALA A 178 -9.78 -6.01 0.87
CA ALA A 178 -10.51 -5.60 2.06
C ALA A 178 -9.62 -5.48 3.31
N LEU A 179 -8.54 -6.27 3.35
CA LEU A 179 -7.61 -6.30 4.48
C LEU A 179 -6.47 -5.28 4.38
N ALA A 180 -6.24 -4.64 3.22
CA ALA A 180 -5.01 -3.89 2.96
C ALA A 180 -4.78 -2.73 3.93
N GLY A 181 -5.80 -1.95 4.25
CA GLY A 181 -5.70 -0.84 5.19
C GLY A 181 -5.63 -1.32 6.65
N ALA A 182 -6.50 -2.28 7.02
CA ALA A 182 -6.48 -2.87 8.35
C ALA A 182 -5.12 -3.53 8.66
N TYR A 183 -4.49 -4.18 7.69
CA TYR A 183 -3.14 -4.72 7.82
C TYR A 183 -2.11 -3.63 8.19
N GLU A 184 -2.04 -2.49 7.48
CA GLU A 184 -1.15 -1.38 7.85
C GLU A 184 -1.49 -0.86 9.26
N ARG A 185 -2.78 -0.67 9.56
CA ARG A 185 -3.26 -0.10 10.83
C ARG A 185 -3.02 -1.00 12.03
N GLU A 186 -3.10 -2.33 11.86
CA GLU A 186 -3.01 -3.30 12.95
C GLU A 186 -1.59 -3.86 13.15
N THR A 187 -0.75 -3.91 12.09
CA THR A 187 0.59 -4.51 12.18
C THR A 187 1.73 -3.51 12.08
N ILE A 188 1.65 -2.52 11.19
CA ILE A 188 2.74 -1.57 10.95
C ILE A 188 2.68 -0.40 11.93
N ARG A 189 1.54 0.31 11.98
CA ARG A 189 1.38 1.52 12.79
C ARG A 189 1.60 1.31 14.30
N PRO A 190 1.15 0.20 14.93
CA PRO A 190 1.40 -0.06 16.34
C PRO A 190 2.87 -0.31 16.66
N HIS A 191 3.64 -0.83 15.70
CA HIS A 191 5.02 -1.27 15.89
C HIS A 191 6.05 -0.34 15.26
N VAL A 192 5.65 0.77 14.61
CA VAL A 192 6.55 1.66 13.85
C VAL A 192 7.70 2.24 14.68
N LEU A 193 7.51 2.41 15.98
CA LEU A 193 8.51 2.86 16.97
C LEU A 193 8.77 1.79 18.06
N GLY A 194 8.37 0.55 17.80
CA GLY A 194 8.58 -0.60 18.68
C GLY A 194 9.83 -1.41 18.30
N ARG A 195 9.80 -2.71 18.58
CA ARG A 195 10.86 -3.62 18.15
C ARG A 195 10.58 -4.19 16.75
N PHE A 196 11.62 -4.33 15.97
CA PHE A 196 11.52 -4.94 14.63
C PHE A 196 10.98 -6.37 14.70
N ALA A 197 11.39 -7.16 15.71
CA ALA A 197 10.92 -8.53 15.90
C ALA A 197 9.39 -8.60 16.12
N ASP A 198 8.82 -7.64 16.87
CA ASP A 198 7.38 -7.58 17.12
C ASP A 198 6.62 -7.21 15.85
N MET A 199 7.14 -6.25 15.08
CA MET A 199 6.57 -5.87 13.79
C MET A 199 6.64 -7.05 12.80
N LEU A 200 7.78 -7.72 12.69
CA LEU A 200 7.98 -8.87 11.82
C LEU A 200 6.96 -9.97 12.16
N LEU A 201 6.85 -10.36 13.43
CA LEU A 201 5.88 -11.38 13.84
C LEU A 201 4.44 -10.97 13.54
N ALA A 202 4.07 -9.73 13.84
CA ALA A 202 2.72 -9.21 13.57
C ALA A 202 2.38 -9.23 12.09
N VAL A 203 3.33 -8.89 11.23
CA VAL A 203 3.19 -8.88 9.76
C VAL A 203 3.05 -10.28 9.20
N GLU A 204 3.97 -11.18 9.56
CA GLU A 204 4.07 -12.53 8.96
C GLU A 204 2.93 -13.45 9.42
N SER A 205 2.35 -13.21 10.59
CA SER A 205 1.18 -13.93 11.07
C SER A 205 -0.16 -13.29 10.67
N HIS A 206 -0.15 -12.10 10.05
CA HIS A 206 -1.41 -11.44 9.70
C HIS A 206 -2.11 -12.13 8.51
N PRO A 207 -3.46 -12.31 8.58
CA PRO A 207 -4.22 -12.97 7.51
C PRO A 207 -3.98 -12.41 6.11
N ALA A 208 -3.80 -11.09 5.99
CA ALA A 208 -3.53 -10.45 4.69
C ALA A 208 -2.23 -10.96 4.05
N MET A 209 -1.14 -11.11 4.82
CA MET A 209 0.14 -11.62 4.35
C MET A 209 0.06 -13.12 3.99
N LEU A 210 -0.55 -13.91 4.87
CA LEU A 210 -0.75 -15.35 4.63
C LEU A 210 -1.59 -15.64 3.38
N LEU A 211 -2.57 -14.78 3.07
CA LEU A 211 -3.39 -14.87 1.87
C LEU A 211 -2.65 -14.31 0.63
N TYR A 212 -1.86 -13.25 0.80
CA TYR A 212 -1.11 -12.64 -0.30
C TYR A 212 -0.05 -13.59 -0.85
N LEU A 213 0.73 -14.23 0.01
CA LEU A 213 1.79 -15.16 -0.37
C LEU A 213 1.37 -16.64 -0.34
N ASP A 214 0.04 -16.90 -0.25
CA ASP A 214 -0.57 -18.23 -0.32
C ASP A 214 -0.12 -19.21 0.78
N ASN A 215 0.50 -18.74 1.87
CA ASN A 215 0.94 -19.60 2.98
C ASN A 215 -0.25 -20.27 3.70
N ALA A 216 -1.42 -19.62 3.72
CA ALA A 216 -2.63 -20.19 4.31
C ALA A 216 -3.04 -21.55 3.66
N ARG A 217 -2.45 -21.91 2.53
CA ARG A 217 -2.68 -23.17 1.81
C ARG A 217 -1.46 -24.10 1.82
N SER A 218 -0.35 -23.67 2.44
CA SER A 218 0.88 -24.47 2.54
C SER A 218 0.66 -25.64 3.49
N ILE A 219 1.08 -26.84 3.07
CA ILE A 219 0.89 -28.07 3.83
C ILE A 219 2.24 -28.79 3.88
N GLY A 220 2.66 -29.16 5.08
CA GLY A 220 3.87 -29.97 5.27
C GLY A 220 3.73 -31.33 4.58
N PRO A 221 4.70 -31.72 3.75
CA PRO A 221 4.63 -33.00 3.00
C PRO A 221 4.40 -34.22 3.88
N ASN A 222 5.01 -34.25 5.07
CA ASN A 222 4.89 -35.34 6.04
C ASN A 222 3.85 -35.07 7.14
N SER A 223 3.10 -33.97 7.04
CA SER A 223 2.02 -33.68 7.97
C SER A 223 0.83 -34.64 7.80
N ILE A 224 -0.05 -34.71 8.80
CA ILE A 224 -1.26 -35.55 8.74
C ILE A 224 -2.10 -35.24 7.49
N ALA A 225 -2.19 -34.00 7.10
CA ALA A 225 -2.94 -33.61 5.91
C ALA A 225 -2.15 -33.83 4.61
N GLY A 226 -0.83 -33.65 4.64
CA GLY A 226 0.06 -33.80 3.48
C GLY A 226 0.11 -35.22 2.95
N ILE A 227 0.29 -36.19 3.83
CA ILE A 227 0.31 -37.60 3.49
C ILE A 227 -0.99 -38.04 2.81
N ASN A 228 -2.12 -37.51 3.25
CA ASN A 228 -3.44 -37.91 2.76
C ASN A 228 -3.91 -37.15 1.49
N GLN A 229 -3.36 -35.97 1.18
CA GLN A 229 -3.92 -35.11 0.13
C GLN A 229 -2.96 -34.84 -1.05
N HIS A 230 -1.73 -35.37 -1.01
CA HIS A 230 -0.68 -35.07 -2.00
C HIS A 230 -0.52 -33.57 -2.33
N LYS A 231 -0.81 -32.70 -1.36
CA LYS A 231 -0.66 -31.25 -1.48
C LYS A 231 0.73 -30.85 -1.01
N GLY A 232 1.31 -29.87 -1.72
CA GLY A 232 2.70 -29.53 -1.55
C GLY A 232 2.97 -28.33 -0.65
N LEU A 233 4.24 -28.24 -0.26
CA LEU A 233 4.85 -27.12 0.40
C LEU A 233 4.80 -25.88 -0.49
N ASN A 234 4.46 -24.72 0.08
CA ASN A 234 4.59 -23.42 -0.58
C ASN A 234 5.75 -22.65 0.05
N GLU A 235 6.74 -22.32 -0.76
CA GLU A 235 7.96 -21.63 -0.30
C GLU A 235 7.86 -20.09 -0.38
N ASN A 236 6.79 -19.54 -0.98
CA ASN A 236 6.74 -18.11 -1.28
C ASN A 236 6.96 -17.25 -0.03
N LEU A 237 6.17 -17.45 1.03
CA LEU A 237 6.29 -16.65 2.25
C LEU A 237 7.66 -16.78 2.89
N ALA A 238 8.18 -18.01 3.02
CA ALA A 238 9.51 -18.26 3.58
C ALA A 238 10.60 -17.55 2.78
N ARG A 239 10.53 -17.61 1.47
CA ARG A 239 11.45 -16.91 0.56
C ARG A 239 11.40 -15.41 0.75
N GLU A 240 10.21 -14.82 0.74
CA GLU A 240 10.07 -13.36 0.90
C GLU A 240 10.53 -12.88 2.28
N ILE A 241 10.29 -13.67 3.34
CA ILE A 241 10.81 -13.35 4.67
C ILE A 241 12.34 -13.31 4.67
N LEU A 242 13.01 -14.30 4.09
CA LEU A 242 14.48 -14.33 4.05
C LEU A 242 15.04 -13.27 3.12
N GLU A 243 14.46 -13.08 1.93
CA GLU A 243 15.02 -12.24 0.88
C GLU A 243 14.68 -10.76 1.02
N LEU A 244 13.44 -10.43 1.36
CA LEU A 244 12.95 -9.05 1.32
C LEU A 244 12.68 -8.45 2.69
N HIS A 245 12.18 -9.28 3.61
CA HIS A 245 11.74 -8.77 4.92
C HIS A 245 12.86 -8.78 5.95
N THR A 246 13.90 -9.64 5.80
CA THR A 246 14.99 -9.78 6.76
C THR A 246 16.38 -9.69 6.11
N LEU A 247 16.98 -10.80 5.74
CA LEU A 247 18.42 -10.92 5.44
C LEU A 247 18.90 -10.15 4.20
N GLY A 248 18.03 -9.94 3.23
CA GLY A 248 18.39 -9.41 1.92
C GLY A 248 18.66 -10.50 0.87
N VAL A 249 18.50 -10.14 -0.41
CA VAL A 249 18.60 -11.07 -1.55
C VAL A 249 20.01 -11.63 -1.68
N ARG A 250 20.14 -12.97 -1.78
CA ARG A 250 21.40 -13.69 -2.02
C ARG A 250 22.48 -13.40 -1.00
N THR A 251 22.12 -13.33 0.28
CA THR A 251 23.07 -13.05 1.36
C THR A 251 23.59 -14.35 1.99
N VAL A 252 23.10 -14.70 3.17
CA VAL A 252 23.65 -15.75 4.03
C VAL A 252 22.80 -17.04 4.04
N TYR A 253 21.73 -17.11 3.30
CA TYR A 253 20.81 -18.25 3.23
C TYR A 253 20.98 -19.05 1.92
N THR A 254 20.57 -20.32 1.95
CA THR A 254 20.57 -21.26 0.83
C THR A 254 19.13 -21.61 0.41
N GLN A 255 18.97 -22.32 -0.72
CA GLN A 255 17.66 -22.85 -1.11
C GLN A 255 17.14 -23.87 -0.09
N GLU A 256 18.03 -24.61 0.56
CA GLU A 256 17.64 -25.55 1.62
C GLU A 256 17.06 -24.82 2.84
N ASP A 257 17.64 -23.67 3.22
CA ASP A 257 17.09 -22.82 4.29
C ASP A 257 15.67 -22.32 3.95
N VAL A 258 15.43 -21.93 2.70
CA VAL A 258 14.09 -21.53 2.23
C VAL A 258 13.10 -22.69 2.38
N THR A 259 13.48 -23.88 1.92
CA THR A 259 12.62 -25.07 1.99
C THR A 259 12.36 -25.48 3.44
N ASN A 260 13.39 -25.47 4.29
CA ASN A 260 13.26 -25.81 5.70
C ASN A 260 12.42 -24.76 6.45
N PHE A 261 12.63 -23.48 6.18
CA PHE A 261 11.80 -22.44 6.79
C PHE A 261 10.34 -22.51 6.30
N ALA A 262 10.11 -22.83 5.04
CA ALA A 262 8.76 -23.08 4.54
C ALA A 262 8.05 -24.20 5.30
N LYS A 263 8.76 -25.30 5.64
CA LYS A 263 8.24 -26.40 6.49
C LYS A 263 7.88 -25.89 7.89
N VAL A 264 8.76 -25.05 8.49
CA VAL A 264 8.54 -24.43 9.82
C VAL A 264 7.25 -23.62 9.88
N ILE A 265 6.90 -22.86 8.84
CA ILE A 265 5.70 -22.03 8.83
C ILE A 265 4.47 -22.70 8.19
N THR A 266 4.55 -24.01 7.88
CA THR A 266 3.34 -24.77 7.55
C THR A 266 2.38 -24.79 8.74
N GLY A 267 1.08 -24.84 8.47
CA GLY A 267 0.07 -24.74 9.51
C GLY A 267 -0.26 -23.31 9.97
N TRP A 268 0.56 -22.29 9.61
CA TRP A 268 0.17 -20.89 9.77
C TRP A 268 -0.89 -20.56 8.73
N THR A 269 -2.11 -20.41 9.17
CA THR A 269 -3.28 -20.31 8.28
C THR A 269 -4.31 -19.32 8.83
N VAL A 270 -5.45 -19.26 8.19
CA VAL A 270 -6.60 -18.46 8.64
C VAL A 270 -7.77 -19.38 8.95
N VAL A 271 -8.54 -19.03 9.99
CA VAL A 271 -9.74 -19.76 10.38
C VAL A 271 -10.75 -19.74 9.23
N PRO A 272 -11.21 -20.91 8.73
CA PRO A 272 -12.23 -20.95 7.69
C PRO A 272 -13.59 -20.50 8.24
N PHE A 273 -14.27 -19.53 7.56
CA PHE A 273 -15.60 -19.04 7.95
C PHE A 273 -16.68 -20.11 8.07
N LYS A 274 -16.55 -21.20 7.32
CA LYS A 274 -17.47 -22.33 7.38
C LYS A 274 -17.29 -23.19 8.63
N GLN A 275 -16.08 -23.18 9.20
CA GLN A 275 -15.75 -23.98 10.37
C GLN A 275 -16.06 -23.23 11.67
N ASP A 276 -15.69 -21.96 11.70
CA ASP A 276 -15.98 -21.06 12.81
C ASP A 276 -16.40 -19.69 12.26
N ALA A 277 -17.69 -19.39 12.41
CA ALA A 277 -18.22 -18.15 11.91
C ALA A 277 -17.80 -16.94 12.77
N ALA A 278 -17.52 -17.11 14.04
CA ALA A 278 -17.14 -16.02 14.93
C ALA A 278 -15.69 -15.55 14.71
N HIS A 279 -14.75 -16.48 14.54
CA HIS A 279 -13.32 -16.21 14.38
C HIS A 279 -12.84 -16.36 12.92
N GLY A 280 -13.75 -16.56 11.98
CA GLY A 280 -13.43 -16.73 10.57
C GLY A 280 -12.59 -15.57 10.04
N GLY A 281 -11.51 -15.89 9.32
CA GLY A 281 -10.58 -14.91 8.77
C GLY A 281 -9.46 -14.48 9.72
N GLU A 282 -9.45 -14.89 10.98
CA GLU A 282 -8.37 -14.63 11.94
C GLU A 282 -7.20 -15.61 11.72
N PHE A 283 -6.01 -15.22 12.21
CA PHE A 283 -4.85 -16.11 12.23
C PHE A 283 -5.12 -17.36 13.08
N SER A 284 -4.65 -18.49 12.60
CA SER A 284 -4.71 -19.74 13.34
C SER A 284 -3.50 -20.62 13.00
N PHE A 285 -3.04 -21.37 13.99
CA PHE A 285 -2.09 -22.47 13.77
C PHE A 285 -2.84 -23.78 13.72
N ASN A 286 -2.70 -24.51 12.61
CA ASN A 286 -3.30 -25.84 12.43
C ASN A 286 -2.21 -26.94 12.46
N PRO A 287 -2.06 -27.70 13.57
CA PRO A 287 -1.00 -28.71 13.68
C PRO A 287 -1.15 -29.87 12.70
N ARG A 288 -2.35 -30.09 12.13
CA ARG A 288 -2.55 -31.14 11.11
C ARG A 288 -1.93 -30.79 9.76
N LEU A 289 -1.64 -29.50 9.51
CA LEU A 289 -0.99 -29.01 8.29
C LEU A 289 0.51 -28.82 8.49
N HIS A 290 0.98 -28.77 9.75
CA HIS A 290 2.36 -28.49 10.11
C HIS A 290 3.27 -29.69 9.80
N GLU A 291 4.45 -29.42 9.22
CA GLU A 291 5.49 -30.42 8.96
C GLU A 291 6.10 -30.86 10.28
N PRO A 292 6.06 -32.14 10.62
CA PRO A 292 6.62 -32.64 11.88
C PRO A 292 8.15 -32.69 11.86
N GLY A 293 8.72 -32.57 13.05
CA GLY A 293 10.16 -32.77 13.28
C GLY A 293 10.97 -31.47 13.30
N PRO A 294 12.23 -31.57 13.76
CA PRO A 294 13.11 -30.42 13.81
C PRO A 294 13.52 -29.96 12.41
N GLN A 295 13.70 -28.65 12.23
CA GLN A 295 14.19 -28.06 10.99
C GLN A 295 15.45 -27.23 11.27
N THR A 296 16.39 -27.21 10.32
CA THR A 296 17.58 -26.35 10.39
C THR A 296 17.42 -25.17 9.44
N VAL A 297 17.54 -23.94 9.97
CA VAL A 297 17.46 -22.73 9.18
C VAL A 297 18.71 -21.89 9.51
N ILE A 298 19.47 -21.51 8.49
CA ILE A 298 20.75 -20.75 8.61
C ILE A 298 21.68 -21.37 9.66
N GLY A 299 21.88 -22.69 9.52
CA GLY A 299 22.79 -23.46 10.37
C GLY A 299 22.33 -23.66 11.81
N LYS A 300 21.17 -23.13 12.24
CA LYS A 300 20.60 -23.30 13.58
C LYS A 300 19.47 -24.32 13.56
N PRO A 301 19.52 -25.38 14.42
CA PRO A 301 18.41 -26.32 14.55
C PRO A 301 17.30 -25.73 15.42
N TYR A 302 16.05 -25.93 15.00
CA TYR A 302 14.83 -25.55 15.71
C TYR A 302 14.00 -26.80 15.99
N PRO A 303 13.78 -27.16 17.25
CA PRO A 303 12.96 -28.31 17.62
C PRO A 303 11.51 -28.12 17.18
N ASP A 304 10.80 -29.23 16.96
CA ASP A 304 9.37 -29.21 16.65
C ASP A 304 8.57 -28.77 17.89
N LEU A 305 8.22 -27.51 17.90
CA LEU A 305 7.39 -26.87 18.94
C LEU A 305 6.12 -26.26 18.34
N GLY A 306 5.71 -26.72 17.16
CA GLY A 306 4.53 -26.23 16.46
C GLY A 306 4.64 -24.74 16.15
N LEU A 307 3.67 -23.93 16.61
CA LEU A 307 3.66 -22.48 16.39
C LEU A 307 4.95 -21.79 16.88
N GLU A 308 5.50 -22.22 18.01
CA GLU A 308 6.69 -21.60 18.62
C GLU A 308 7.96 -21.85 17.81
N GLN A 309 8.02 -22.90 16.99
CA GLN A 309 9.14 -23.12 16.07
C GLN A 309 9.29 -21.97 15.07
N GLY A 310 8.18 -21.53 14.45
CA GLY A 310 8.19 -20.39 13.52
C GLY A 310 8.50 -19.06 14.21
N ARG A 311 7.96 -18.85 15.41
CA ARG A 311 8.27 -17.65 16.22
C ARG A 311 9.75 -17.56 16.57
N ALA A 312 10.38 -18.69 16.93
CA ALA A 312 11.80 -18.73 17.24
C ALA A 312 12.67 -18.39 16.02
N VAL A 313 12.34 -18.91 14.83
CA VAL A 313 13.04 -18.56 13.59
C VAL A 313 12.92 -17.06 13.30
N LEU A 314 11.70 -16.48 13.36
CA LEU A 314 11.49 -15.05 13.12
C LEU A 314 12.26 -14.17 14.11
N ALA A 315 12.31 -14.55 15.38
CA ALA A 315 13.05 -13.81 16.41
C ALA A 315 14.55 -13.77 16.11
N ASP A 316 15.15 -14.89 15.71
CA ASP A 316 16.57 -14.96 15.34
C ASP A 316 16.84 -14.17 14.04
N LEU A 317 15.99 -14.28 13.03
CA LEU A 317 16.10 -13.52 11.80
C LEU A 317 16.02 -12.00 12.05
N ALA A 318 15.15 -11.59 12.96
CA ALA A 318 14.99 -10.17 13.31
C ALA A 318 16.26 -9.54 13.90
N CYS A 319 17.06 -10.31 14.63
CA CYS A 319 18.29 -9.84 15.28
C CYS A 319 19.56 -10.14 14.45
N HIS A 320 19.41 -10.75 13.27
CA HIS A 320 20.57 -11.16 12.47
C HIS A 320 21.34 -9.96 11.89
N PRO A 321 22.69 -9.98 11.88
CA PRO A 321 23.49 -8.87 11.35
C PRO A 321 23.18 -8.49 9.89
N ALA A 322 22.86 -9.46 9.03
CA ALA A 322 22.44 -9.20 7.66
C ALA A 322 21.10 -8.44 7.61
N THR A 323 20.16 -8.74 8.50
CA THR A 323 18.89 -8.00 8.64
C THR A 323 19.14 -6.56 9.04
N ALA A 324 20.02 -6.33 10.03
CA ALA A 324 20.39 -4.98 10.45
C ALA A 324 20.97 -4.16 9.28
N GLN A 325 21.87 -4.75 8.51
CA GLN A 325 22.49 -4.10 7.35
C GLN A 325 21.46 -3.84 6.23
N HIS A 326 20.59 -4.80 5.95
CA HIS A 326 19.53 -4.69 4.93
C HIS A 326 18.55 -3.57 5.28
N VAL A 327 18.03 -3.57 6.50
CA VAL A 327 17.07 -2.56 6.99
C VAL A 327 17.72 -1.17 7.00
N ALA A 328 18.95 -1.04 7.55
CA ALA A 328 19.70 0.22 7.60
C ALA A 328 19.93 0.79 6.20
N GLY A 329 20.36 -0.05 5.26
CA GLY A 329 20.58 0.34 3.86
C GLY A 329 19.31 0.83 3.17
N LYS A 330 18.18 0.11 3.35
CA LYS A 330 16.87 0.52 2.81
C LYS A 330 16.38 1.83 3.43
N LEU A 331 16.53 2.02 4.74
CA LEU A 331 16.11 3.23 5.44
C LEU A 331 16.92 4.45 4.99
N ALA A 332 18.25 4.32 4.93
CA ALA A 332 19.14 5.38 4.44
C ALA A 332 18.83 5.74 2.98
N ARG A 333 18.59 4.75 2.12
CA ARG A 333 18.18 4.97 0.73
C ARG A 333 16.84 5.68 0.61
N TYR A 334 15.86 5.31 1.43
CA TYR A 334 14.54 5.90 1.40
C TYR A 334 14.54 7.38 1.79
N PHE A 335 15.27 7.77 2.85
CA PHE A 335 15.22 9.12 3.40
C PHE A 335 16.29 10.06 2.84
N VAL A 336 17.48 9.57 2.46
CA VAL A 336 18.63 10.45 2.25
C VAL A 336 19.10 10.54 0.80
N ALA A 337 19.39 9.42 0.16
CA ALA A 337 19.90 9.40 -1.22
C ALA A 337 19.77 8.01 -1.84
N ASP A 338 19.70 7.92 -3.17
CA ASP A 338 19.68 6.63 -3.89
C ASP A 338 20.95 5.81 -3.64
N GLN A 339 22.07 6.49 -3.43
CA GLN A 339 23.33 5.93 -2.96
C GLN A 339 23.70 6.61 -1.64
N PRO A 340 23.20 6.12 -0.49
CA PRO A 340 23.47 6.75 0.79
C PRO A 340 24.94 6.60 1.19
N PRO A 341 25.50 7.57 1.95
CA PRO A 341 26.85 7.44 2.49
C PRO A 341 27.00 6.14 3.30
N GLN A 342 28.07 5.41 3.04
CA GLN A 342 28.35 4.13 3.73
C GLN A 342 28.44 4.32 5.25
N THR A 343 29.02 5.44 5.70
CA THR A 343 29.11 5.80 7.13
C THR A 343 27.73 5.94 7.81
N LEU A 344 26.71 6.42 7.07
CA LEU A 344 25.34 6.46 7.55
C LEU A 344 24.78 5.05 7.71
N VAL A 345 24.96 4.20 6.70
CA VAL A 345 24.48 2.82 6.75
C VAL A 345 25.10 2.06 7.91
N GLU A 346 26.42 2.21 8.12
CA GLU A 346 27.15 1.59 9.25
C GLU A 346 26.65 2.08 10.61
N ARG A 347 26.39 3.39 10.75
CA ARG A 347 25.81 3.98 11.97
C ARG A 347 24.43 3.41 12.28
N LEU A 348 23.57 3.31 11.28
CA LEU A 348 22.22 2.76 11.43
C LEU A 348 22.26 1.26 11.72
N THR A 349 23.14 0.52 11.05
CA THR A 349 23.34 -0.92 11.31
C THR A 349 23.80 -1.15 12.75
N LYS A 350 24.76 -0.35 13.22
CA LYS A 350 25.24 -0.43 14.60
C LYS A 350 24.13 -0.11 15.60
N SER A 351 23.35 0.96 15.37
CA SER A 351 22.20 1.31 16.22
C SER A 351 21.18 0.18 16.30
N PHE A 352 20.84 -0.43 15.16
CA PHE A 352 19.91 -1.55 15.11
C PHE A 352 20.42 -2.75 15.94
N LEU A 353 21.70 -3.12 15.81
CA LEU A 353 22.28 -4.25 16.54
C LEU A 353 22.40 -3.96 18.04
N ASP A 354 22.92 -2.81 18.41
CA ASP A 354 23.14 -2.41 19.82
C ASP A 354 21.83 -2.37 20.62
N THR A 355 20.70 -2.10 19.93
CA THR A 355 19.39 -1.95 20.55
C THR A 355 18.44 -3.15 20.30
N ASN A 356 18.95 -4.24 19.72
CA ASN A 356 18.14 -5.40 19.35
C ASN A 356 16.92 -5.03 18.48
N GLY A 357 17.13 -4.17 17.48
CA GLY A 357 16.11 -3.78 16.53
C GLY A 357 15.06 -2.80 17.09
N ASP A 358 15.42 -1.95 18.04
CA ASP A 358 14.56 -0.84 18.48
C ASP A 358 14.40 0.19 17.36
N LEU A 359 13.20 0.28 16.79
CA LEU A 359 12.91 1.12 15.63
C LEU A 359 12.86 2.62 15.97
N LYS A 360 12.54 2.96 17.21
CA LYS A 360 12.58 4.34 17.71
C LYS A 360 14.04 4.83 17.79
N GLU A 361 14.93 4.01 18.32
CA GLU A 361 16.36 4.34 18.39
C GLU A 361 17.01 4.35 17.00
N LEU A 362 16.58 3.47 16.09
CA LEU A 362 16.99 3.51 14.69
C LEU A 362 16.57 4.83 14.01
N ALA A 363 15.32 5.26 14.22
CA ALA A 363 14.81 6.55 13.73
C ALA A 363 15.56 7.74 14.35
N ARG A 364 15.86 7.68 15.65
CA ARG A 364 16.67 8.67 16.36
C ARG A 364 18.08 8.74 15.78
N ALA A 365 18.72 7.60 15.51
CA ALA A 365 20.04 7.54 14.88
C ALA A 365 20.06 8.19 13.48
N LEU A 366 18.98 7.99 12.68
CA LEU A 366 18.82 8.66 11.37
C LEU A 366 18.72 10.18 11.53
N LEU A 367 17.90 10.68 12.45
CA LEU A 367 17.70 12.12 12.67
C LEU A 367 18.94 12.82 13.24
N THR A 368 19.76 12.11 14.01
CA THR A 368 20.98 12.68 14.64
C THR A 368 22.22 12.55 13.76
N ALA A 369 22.17 11.73 12.70
CA ALA A 369 23.32 11.52 11.80
C ALA A 369 23.62 12.77 10.97
N PRO A 370 24.83 13.37 11.06
CA PRO A 370 25.20 14.54 10.27
C PRO A 370 25.04 14.32 8.77
N GLU A 371 25.35 13.12 8.30
CA GLU A 371 25.27 12.72 6.90
C GLU A 371 23.86 12.87 6.33
N ALA A 372 22.83 12.62 7.15
CA ALA A 372 21.45 12.75 6.74
C ALA A 372 21.01 14.22 6.53
N TRP A 373 21.72 15.19 7.12
CA TRP A 373 21.42 16.61 7.00
C TRP A 373 22.26 17.32 5.94
N THR A 374 23.47 16.84 5.70
CA THR A 374 24.42 17.47 4.77
C THR A 374 24.32 16.96 3.33
N ALA A 375 23.73 15.78 3.11
CA ALA A 375 23.51 15.23 1.78
C ALA A 375 22.76 16.20 0.87
N ALA A 376 23.14 16.24 -0.41
CA ALA A 376 22.43 17.05 -1.41
C ALA A 376 20.97 16.59 -1.56
N ARG A 377 20.07 17.51 -1.88
CA ARG A 377 18.65 17.22 -2.17
C ARG A 377 18.49 16.72 -3.61
N THR A 378 18.92 15.49 -3.85
CA THR A 378 18.87 14.86 -5.18
C THR A 378 17.73 13.88 -5.33
N LYS A 379 17.22 13.38 -4.20
CA LYS A 379 16.21 12.33 -4.17
C LYS A 379 14.84 12.84 -4.61
N LEU A 380 14.26 12.21 -5.63
CA LEU A 380 12.91 12.51 -6.08
C LEU A 380 11.89 11.93 -5.11
N LYS A 381 10.91 12.75 -4.71
CA LYS A 381 9.81 12.24 -3.86
C LYS A 381 9.03 11.15 -4.58
N PRO A 382 8.78 10.00 -3.93
CA PRO A 382 7.83 9.02 -4.46
C PRO A 382 6.45 9.63 -4.68
N PRO A 383 5.63 9.10 -5.60
CA PRO A 383 4.33 9.67 -5.94
C PRO A 383 3.43 10.02 -4.75
N GLY A 384 3.29 9.11 -3.79
CA GLY A 384 2.45 9.34 -2.61
C GLY A 384 2.92 10.50 -1.75
N GLU A 385 4.24 10.63 -1.52
CA GLU A 385 4.83 11.74 -0.77
C GLU A 385 4.65 13.07 -1.50
N TRP A 386 4.81 13.08 -2.81
CA TRP A 386 4.61 14.28 -3.62
C TRP A 386 3.15 14.73 -3.61
N ILE A 387 2.17 13.81 -3.76
CA ILE A 387 0.74 14.11 -3.68
C ILE A 387 0.40 14.74 -2.32
N VAL A 388 0.82 14.10 -1.23
CA VAL A 388 0.53 14.60 0.12
C VAL A 388 1.23 15.93 0.39
N ALA A 389 2.48 16.10 -0.06
CA ALA A 389 3.17 17.38 0.07
C ALA A 389 2.42 18.50 -0.67
N ALA A 390 1.86 18.24 -1.86
CA ALA A 390 1.06 19.20 -2.62
C ALA A 390 -0.26 19.56 -1.89
N LEU A 391 -0.95 18.58 -1.35
CA LEU A 391 -2.17 18.80 -0.56
C LEU A 391 -1.87 19.59 0.74
N ARG A 392 -0.78 19.26 1.43
CA ARG A 392 -0.36 19.97 2.65
C ARG A 392 0.02 21.43 2.37
N ALA A 393 0.77 21.67 1.30
CA ALA A 393 1.18 23.03 0.90
C ALA A 393 -0.01 23.91 0.53
N THR A 394 -1.03 23.34 -0.12
CA THR A 394 -2.26 24.05 -0.49
C THR A 394 -3.30 24.11 0.63
N GLY A 395 -3.12 23.35 1.71
CA GLY A 395 -4.08 23.26 2.82
C GLY A 395 -5.41 22.60 2.43
N VAL A 396 -5.47 21.90 1.30
CA VAL A 396 -6.71 21.28 0.81
C VAL A 396 -6.82 19.86 1.31
N THR A 397 -7.95 19.55 1.96
CA THR A 397 -8.35 18.18 2.31
C THR A 397 -9.39 17.70 1.30
N PRO A 398 -9.09 16.67 0.49
CA PRO A 398 -10.03 16.18 -0.50
C PRO A 398 -11.29 15.59 0.18
N PRO A 399 -12.50 16.03 -0.20
CA PRO A 399 -13.74 15.46 0.33
C PRO A 399 -13.96 14.02 -0.16
N ASP A 400 -13.47 13.70 -1.34
CA ASP A 400 -13.50 12.38 -1.97
C ASP A 400 -12.08 11.87 -2.19
N ILE A 401 -11.81 10.64 -1.75
CA ILE A 401 -10.49 10.02 -1.85
C ILE A 401 -10.18 9.50 -3.27
N ARG A 402 -11.19 9.26 -4.11
CA ARG A 402 -11.02 8.65 -5.43
C ARG A 402 -10.10 9.41 -6.37
N PRO A 403 -10.12 10.75 -6.45
CA PRO A 403 -9.13 11.49 -7.25
C PRO A 403 -7.69 11.32 -6.76
N VAL A 404 -7.48 11.19 -5.45
CA VAL A 404 -6.15 10.94 -4.87
C VAL A 404 -5.65 9.55 -5.27
N ILE A 405 -6.52 8.54 -5.17
CA ILE A 405 -6.19 7.18 -5.61
C ILE A 405 -5.91 7.15 -7.12
N GLN A 406 -6.67 7.90 -7.91
CA GLN A 406 -6.43 8.01 -9.35
C GLN A 406 -5.06 8.65 -9.65
N ALA A 407 -4.69 9.70 -8.92
CA ALA A 407 -3.36 10.30 -9.04
C ALA A 407 -2.25 9.31 -8.71
N HIS A 408 -2.40 8.50 -7.64
CA HIS A 408 -1.49 7.40 -7.34
C HIS A 408 -1.37 6.39 -8.49
N ASN A 409 -2.49 6.02 -9.12
CA ASN A 409 -2.49 5.09 -10.26
C ASN A 409 -1.77 5.69 -11.48
N MET A 410 -2.06 6.96 -11.82
CA MET A 410 -1.43 7.67 -12.94
C MET A 410 0.08 7.78 -12.77
N LEU A 411 0.53 8.02 -11.54
CA LEU A 411 1.95 8.16 -11.22
C LEU A 411 2.68 6.82 -11.02
N GLY A 412 2.05 5.69 -11.33
CA GLY A 412 2.67 4.37 -11.27
C GLY A 412 2.88 3.79 -9.86
N ALA A 413 2.32 4.43 -8.82
CA ALA A 413 2.38 3.94 -7.44
C ALA A 413 0.99 3.74 -6.84
N PRO A 414 0.17 2.83 -7.39
CA PRO A 414 -1.18 2.58 -6.88
C PRO A 414 -1.15 2.15 -5.42
N LEU A 415 -2.00 2.78 -4.60
CA LEU A 415 -2.03 2.59 -3.16
C LEU A 415 -2.26 1.12 -2.79
N TRP A 416 -1.38 0.54 -1.96
CA TRP A 416 -1.38 -0.87 -1.55
C TRP A 416 -1.49 -1.88 -2.70
N ARG A 417 -0.98 -1.50 -3.88
CA ARG A 417 -1.01 -2.38 -5.07
C ARG A 417 0.36 -2.42 -5.76
N PRO A 418 1.43 -2.77 -5.02
CA PRO A 418 2.75 -2.93 -5.64
C PRO A 418 2.71 -4.08 -6.65
N PRO A 419 3.57 -4.00 -7.69
CA PRO A 419 3.60 -5.02 -8.74
C PRO A 419 4.22 -6.35 -8.30
N ALA A 420 4.98 -6.34 -7.21
CA ALA A 420 5.68 -7.51 -6.69
C ALA A 420 5.90 -7.39 -5.16
N PRO A 421 6.24 -8.48 -4.46
CA PRO A 421 6.50 -8.48 -3.01
C PRO A 421 7.63 -7.56 -2.55
N LYS A 422 8.55 -7.19 -3.45
CA LYS A 422 9.61 -6.22 -3.15
C LYS A 422 9.12 -4.78 -2.90
N GLY A 423 7.85 -4.50 -3.15
CA GLY A 423 7.28 -3.17 -3.04
C GLY A 423 7.60 -2.25 -4.21
N PHE A 424 7.31 -0.96 -4.03
CA PHE A 424 7.72 0.09 -4.94
C PHE A 424 9.19 0.46 -4.70
N SER A 425 9.88 0.85 -5.78
CA SER A 425 11.26 1.28 -5.70
C SER A 425 11.42 2.55 -4.87
N ALA A 426 12.53 2.63 -4.14
CA ALA A 426 12.97 3.85 -3.50
C ALA A 426 13.87 4.71 -4.40
N ASP A 427 14.32 4.20 -5.55
CA ASP A 427 15.28 4.88 -6.41
C ASP A 427 14.60 5.95 -7.27
N SER A 428 15.21 7.13 -7.35
CA SER A 428 14.67 8.28 -8.10
C SER A 428 14.53 7.98 -9.59
N ALA A 429 15.42 7.14 -10.15
CA ALA A 429 15.41 6.77 -11.57
C ALA A 429 14.07 6.14 -11.99
N ASP A 430 13.47 5.32 -11.11
CA ASP A 430 12.21 4.64 -11.42
C ASP A 430 10.98 5.58 -11.46
N TRP A 431 11.16 6.85 -11.05
CA TRP A 431 10.10 7.86 -11.01
C TRP A 431 10.31 9.02 -11.98
N ILE A 432 11.46 9.08 -12.67
CA ILE A 432 11.80 10.18 -13.61
C ILE A 432 10.96 10.09 -14.87
N ASP A 433 10.73 8.89 -15.40
CA ASP A 433 9.95 8.71 -16.63
C ASP A 433 8.48 9.14 -16.48
N GLY A 434 7.98 9.21 -15.26
CA GLY A 434 6.62 9.69 -14.93
C GLY A 434 6.50 11.20 -14.73
N LEU A 435 7.40 12.04 -15.24
CA LEU A 435 7.31 13.51 -15.07
C LEU A 435 6.17 14.11 -15.89
N SER A 436 5.81 13.55 -17.05
CA SER A 436 4.63 13.97 -17.83
C SER A 436 3.34 13.73 -17.06
N GLU A 437 3.20 12.59 -16.44
CA GLU A 437 2.05 12.24 -15.61
C GLU A 437 1.98 13.12 -14.35
N ARG A 438 3.14 13.47 -13.78
CA ARG A 438 3.20 14.46 -12.68
C ARG A 438 2.71 15.82 -13.10
N LEU A 439 3.06 16.28 -14.31
CA LEU A 439 2.57 17.54 -14.84
C LEU A 439 1.04 17.52 -15.01
N ASP A 440 0.49 16.41 -15.51
CA ASP A 440 -0.96 16.26 -15.67
C ASP A 440 -1.68 16.29 -14.32
N VAL A 441 -1.17 15.56 -13.33
CA VAL A 441 -1.70 15.57 -11.96
C VAL A 441 -1.53 16.97 -11.32
N ALA A 442 -0.38 17.65 -11.53
CA ALA A 442 -0.15 19.00 -11.03
C ALA A 442 -1.15 20.00 -11.63
N ASN A 443 -1.39 19.94 -12.94
CA ASN A 443 -2.36 20.78 -13.65
C ASN A 443 -3.78 20.53 -13.15
N GLU A 444 -4.16 19.28 -12.95
CA GLU A 444 -5.50 18.93 -12.44
C GLU A 444 -5.71 19.42 -11.01
N LEU A 445 -4.73 19.21 -10.12
CA LEU A 445 -4.78 19.73 -8.76
C LEU A 445 -4.83 21.26 -8.76
N ALA A 446 -3.95 21.90 -9.53
CA ALA A 446 -3.88 23.36 -9.65
C ALA A 446 -5.22 23.95 -10.09
N ARG A 447 -5.89 23.38 -11.10
CA ARG A 447 -7.22 23.82 -11.53
C ARG A 447 -8.27 23.74 -10.41
N ARG A 448 -8.23 22.71 -9.61
CA ARG A 448 -9.20 22.48 -8.52
C ARG A 448 -9.02 23.46 -7.36
N VAL A 449 -7.76 23.85 -7.08
CA VAL A 449 -7.45 24.63 -5.86
C VAL A 449 -7.12 26.10 -6.14
N ALA A 450 -6.96 26.52 -7.40
CA ALA A 450 -6.49 27.87 -7.76
C ALA A 450 -7.41 29.01 -7.27
N SER A 451 -8.71 28.76 -7.11
CA SER A 451 -9.65 29.73 -6.54
C SER A 451 -9.57 29.82 -5.01
N LEU A 452 -8.99 28.81 -4.34
CA LEU A 452 -8.95 28.69 -2.89
C LEU A 452 -7.66 29.25 -2.27
N VAL A 453 -6.57 29.31 -3.04
CA VAL A 453 -5.24 29.66 -2.51
C VAL A 453 -4.56 30.72 -3.36
N ASP A 454 -3.71 31.54 -2.74
CA ASP A 454 -2.82 32.47 -3.44
C ASP A 454 -1.50 31.76 -3.81
N PRO A 455 -1.14 31.61 -5.10
CA PRO A 455 0.06 30.91 -5.53
C PRO A 455 1.35 31.43 -4.92
N GLN A 456 1.51 32.74 -4.73
CA GLN A 456 2.71 33.34 -4.12
C GLN A 456 2.81 32.97 -2.64
N GLY A 457 1.70 33.00 -1.91
CA GLY A 457 1.65 32.55 -0.53
C GLY A 457 1.98 31.05 -0.40
N VAL A 458 1.53 30.21 -1.36
CA VAL A 458 1.84 28.77 -1.38
C VAL A 458 3.33 28.53 -1.63
N VAL A 459 4.05 29.34 -2.41
CA VAL A 459 5.53 29.24 -2.55
C VAL A 459 6.20 29.37 -1.19
N ASP A 460 5.80 30.37 -0.40
CA ASP A 460 6.39 30.60 0.93
C ASP A 460 6.05 29.47 1.92
N ILE A 461 4.85 28.92 1.83
CA ILE A 461 4.43 27.76 2.63
C ILE A 461 5.22 26.51 2.24
N ALA A 462 5.28 26.22 0.94
CA ALA A 462 5.82 24.97 0.41
C ALA A 462 7.36 24.93 0.43
N LEU A 463 8.01 26.01 0.06
CA LEU A 463 9.45 26.07 -0.16
C LEU A 463 10.15 27.04 0.80
N GLY A 464 9.51 28.15 1.14
CA GLY A 464 10.12 29.20 1.94
C GLY A 464 11.47 29.64 1.36
N PRO A 465 12.57 29.58 2.15
CA PRO A 465 13.91 29.96 1.68
C PRO A 465 14.55 28.98 0.70
N LEU A 466 13.96 27.80 0.46
CA LEU A 466 14.45 26.86 -0.55
C LEU A 466 14.07 27.25 -1.97
N ALA A 467 13.07 28.14 -2.15
CA ALA A 467 12.66 28.62 -3.47
C ALA A 467 13.75 29.48 -4.08
N THR A 468 14.27 29.08 -5.25
CA THR A 468 15.25 29.89 -5.99
C THR A 468 14.61 31.18 -6.57
N ALA A 469 15.43 32.14 -6.94
CA ALA A 469 14.96 33.36 -7.59
C ALA A 469 14.26 33.07 -8.93
N GLU A 470 14.81 32.09 -9.67
CA GLU A 470 14.22 31.63 -10.96
C GLU A 470 12.84 31.04 -10.75
N THR A 471 12.66 30.15 -9.77
CA THR A 471 11.37 29.55 -9.45
C THR A 471 10.34 30.60 -9.03
N ARG A 472 10.72 31.53 -8.15
CA ARG A 472 9.84 32.65 -7.76
C ARG A 472 9.44 33.53 -8.93
N GLN A 473 10.40 33.83 -9.81
CA GLN A 473 10.16 34.65 -10.98
C GLN A 473 9.25 33.95 -12.00
N ALA A 474 9.47 32.66 -12.25
CA ALA A 474 8.62 31.86 -13.13
C ALA A 474 7.16 31.85 -12.65
N ILE A 475 6.96 31.61 -11.34
CA ILE A 475 5.61 31.61 -10.73
C ILE A 475 4.97 33.00 -10.76
N ALA A 476 5.75 34.06 -10.51
CA ALA A 476 5.23 35.47 -10.56
C ALA A 476 4.83 35.90 -11.97
N ARG A 477 5.45 35.36 -13.02
CA ARG A 477 5.16 35.64 -14.43
C ARG A 477 4.12 34.72 -15.06
N ALA A 478 3.58 33.77 -14.32
CA ALA A 478 2.57 32.84 -14.83
C ALA A 478 1.31 33.62 -15.29
N GLU A 479 0.76 33.19 -16.41
CA GLU A 479 -0.41 33.85 -17.05
C GLU A 479 -1.71 33.61 -16.25
N SER A 480 -1.73 32.58 -15.39
CA SER A 480 -2.90 32.26 -14.59
C SER A 480 -2.51 31.63 -13.25
N ARG A 481 -3.42 31.71 -12.26
CA ARG A 481 -3.24 31.02 -10.96
C ARG A 481 -3.03 29.50 -11.06
N PRO A 482 -3.80 28.76 -11.90
CA PRO A 482 -3.51 27.35 -12.10
C PRO A 482 -2.11 27.09 -12.64
N GLN A 483 -1.64 27.87 -13.63
CA GLN A 483 -0.29 27.74 -14.17
C GLN A 483 0.77 28.02 -13.10
N ALA A 484 0.60 29.07 -12.30
CA ALA A 484 1.51 29.41 -11.20
C ALA A 484 1.65 28.24 -10.19
N LEU A 485 0.54 27.62 -9.80
CA LEU A 485 0.53 26.47 -8.90
C LEU A 485 1.15 25.22 -9.55
N ALA A 486 0.87 24.95 -10.82
CA ALA A 486 1.48 23.84 -11.54
C ALA A 486 3.01 24.01 -11.64
N LEU A 487 3.50 25.23 -11.94
CA LEU A 487 4.94 25.55 -11.93
C LEU A 487 5.57 25.29 -10.56
N LEU A 488 4.92 25.67 -9.46
CA LEU A 488 5.39 25.39 -8.12
C LEU A 488 5.50 23.87 -7.87
N LEU A 489 4.45 23.12 -8.16
CA LEU A 489 4.42 21.66 -7.92
C LEU A 489 5.44 20.92 -8.78
N MET A 490 5.79 21.46 -9.94
CA MET A 490 6.81 20.91 -10.84
C MET A 490 8.21 21.48 -10.60
N ALA A 491 8.37 22.49 -9.74
CA ALA A 491 9.68 23.03 -9.41
C ALA A 491 10.61 21.96 -8.81
N SER A 492 11.89 21.98 -9.20
CA SER A 492 12.88 20.98 -8.75
C SER A 492 12.99 20.93 -7.23
N GLU A 493 12.86 22.08 -6.57
CA GLU A 493 12.90 22.22 -5.11
C GLU A 493 11.69 21.58 -4.43
N PHE A 494 10.54 21.57 -5.09
CA PHE A 494 9.34 20.88 -4.57
C PHE A 494 9.37 19.38 -4.83
N GLN A 495 9.86 18.98 -5.99
CA GLN A 495 9.95 17.57 -6.40
C GLN A 495 10.90 16.74 -5.52
N ARG A 496 11.91 17.37 -4.89
CA ARG A 496 13.00 16.69 -4.19
C ARG A 496 12.89 16.78 -2.66
N SER A 497 13.44 15.74 -1.99
CA SER A 497 13.55 15.63 -0.53
C SER A 497 14.99 15.74 -0.05
#